data_8e26291021217c40a7c50e46bf2d1f11
#
_entry.id   8e26291021217c40a7c50e46bf2d1f11
#
_cell.length_a   1.000
_cell.length_b   1.000
_cell.length_c   1.000
_cell.angle_alpha   90.00
_cell.angle_beta   90.00
_cell.angle_gamma   90.00
#
_symmetry.space_group_name_H-M   'P 1'
#
loop_
_entity.id
_entity.type
_entity.pdbx_description
1 polymer ?
#
loop_
_entity_poly.entity_id
_entity_poly.type
_entity_poly.pdbx_seq_one_letter_code
_entity_poly.pdbx_strand_id
1 'polypeptide(L)'
;MKKLISILITVLLLTATASAAGNKTDSTKGVLPMKLNIQIDNGTSKHELTASLYDNSSSKALAELLQKAPVTIDMHDYGNFEKVGFLPATLPRNDKQITTEPGDIILYLGNQITFYYNTNSWNFTRLGKIEGVTQAELKKILGEGDVTAVLSVEK
;
A
#
# COMPACT_ATOMS: atom_id res chain seq x y z
N MET A 1 1.09 -50.63 69.86
CA MET A 1 2.14 -50.00 69.12
C MET A 1 1.81 -50.03 67.63
N LYS A 2 1.14 -48.98 67.14
CA LYS A 2 0.79 -48.87 65.71
C LYS A 2 1.49 -47.64 65.16
N LYS A 3 2.46 -47.87 64.28
CA LYS A 3 3.20 -46.81 63.60
C LYS A 3 2.34 -46.30 62.46
N LEU A 4 1.95 -45.02 62.53
CA LEU A 4 1.30 -44.30 61.43
C LEU A 4 2.42 -43.83 60.49
N ILE A 5 2.41 -44.33 59.27
CA ILE A 5 3.23 -43.85 58.18
C ILE A 5 2.48 -42.75 57.49
N SER A 6 2.94 -41.49 57.64
CA SER A 6 2.41 -40.35 56.95
C SER A 6 3.01 -40.31 55.56
N ILE A 7 2.20 -40.52 54.54
CA ILE A 7 2.59 -40.41 53.13
C ILE A 7 2.39 -38.93 52.73
N LEU A 8 3.49 -38.23 52.57
CA LEU A 8 3.53 -36.85 52.05
C LEU A 8 3.37 -36.90 50.53
N ILE A 9 2.18 -36.59 50.02
CA ILE A 9 1.96 -36.44 48.58
C ILE A 9 2.38 -35.06 48.19
N THR A 10 3.55 -34.97 47.53
CA THR A 10 4.03 -33.71 46.92
C THR A 10 3.30 -33.51 45.60
N VAL A 11 2.31 -32.61 45.55
CA VAL A 11 1.65 -32.22 44.32
C VAL A 11 2.60 -31.21 43.60
N LEU A 12 3.24 -31.69 42.54
CA LEU A 12 4.02 -30.87 41.65
C LEU A 12 3.07 -30.09 40.72
N LEU A 13 2.81 -28.82 41.03
CA LEU A 13 2.09 -27.92 40.12
C LEU A 13 3.00 -27.57 38.94
N LEU A 14 2.71 -28.22 37.82
CA LEU A 14 3.34 -27.88 36.54
C LEU A 14 2.63 -26.60 35.98
N THR A 15 3.19 -25.43 36.20
CA THR A 15 2.72 -24.20 35.57
C THR A 15 3.14 -24.23 34.11
N ALA A 16 2.21 -24.59 33.22
CA ALA A 16 2.37 -24.37 31.79
C ALA A 16 2.31 -22.87 31.49
N THR A 17 3.47 -22.26 31.27
CA THR A 17 3.54 -20.92 30.66
C THR A 17 3.16 -21.06 29.19
N ALA A 18 1.91 -20.75 28.86
CA ALA A 18 1.48 -20.56 27.49
C ALA A 18 2.20 -19.34 26.93
N SER A 19 3.29 -19.57 26.21
CA SER A 19 3.92 -18.56 25.36
C SER A 19 2.93 -18.26 24.24
N ALA A 20 2.24 -17.12 24.35
CA ALA A 20 1.49 -16.57 23.25
C ALA A 20 2.50 -16.16 22.17
N ALA A 21 2.77 -17.07 21.24
CA ALA A 21 3.41 -16.74 19.98
C ALA A 21 2.44 -15.80 19.26
N GLY A 22 2.70 -14.50 19.38
CA GLY A 22 2.02 -13.49 18.59
C GLY A 22 2.20 -13.86 17.12
N ASN A 23 1.13 -14.30 16.49
CA ASN A 23 1.07 -14.54 15.08
C ASN A 23 1.28 -13.18 14.42
N LYS A 24 2.54 -12.82 14.09
CA LYS A 24 2.83 -11.73 13.16
C LYS A 24 2.17 -12.17 11.86
N THR A 25 0.97 -11.67 11.61
CA THR A 25 0.34 -11.75 10.30
C THR A 25 1.36 -11.19 9.33
N ASP A 26 1.89 -12.05 8.47
CA ASP A 26 2.82 -11.65 7.42
C ASP A 26 2.07 -10.71 6.48
N SER A 27 2.19 -9.41 6.78
CA SER A 27 1.54 -8.34 6.02
C SER A 27 2.14 -8.17 4.61
N THR A 28 3.13 -9.01 4.26
CA THR A 28 3.74 -9.02 2.91
C THR A 28 3.04 -9.97 1.94
N LYS A 29 2.08 -10.80 2.41
CA LYS A 29 1.32 -11.69 1.54
C LYS A 29 0.37 -10.88 0.66
N GLY A 30 0.67 -10.80 -0.63
CA GLY A 30 -0.11 -10.04 -1.62
C GLY A 30 0.51 -8.69 -2.00
N VAL A 31 1.74 -8.42 -1.59
CA VAL A 31 2.53 -7.23 -1.98
C VAL A 31 3.80 -7.68 -2.70
N LEU A 32 4.19 -6.95 -3.74
CA LEU A 32 5.44 -7.20 -4.45
C LEU A 32 6.65 -6.83 -3.55
N PRO A 33 7.80 -7.52 -3.70
CA PRO A 33 8.98 -7.27 -2.86
C PRO A 33 9.75 -6.00 -3.25
N MET A 34 9.15 -5.09 -3.99
CA MET A 34 9.75 -3.82 -4.41
C MET A 34 8.84 -2.66 -4.02
N LYS A 35 9.45 -1.50 -3.77
CA LYS A 35 8.76 -0.25 -3.48
C LYS A 35 8.74 0.65 -4.71
N LEU A 36 7.70 1.44 -4.78
CA LEU A 36 7.56 2.52 -5.74
C LEU A 36 8.00 3.81 -5.06
N ASN A 37 8.93 4.54 -5.68
CA ASN A 37 9.26 5.92 -5.31
C ASN A 37 8.44 6.87 -6.18
N ILE A 38 7.82 7.86 -5.57
CA ILE A 38 6.96 8.85 -6.20
C ILE A 38 7.46 10.23 -5.80
N GLN A 39 8.00 10.98 -6.76
CA GLN A 39 8.33 12.39 -6.56
C GLN A 39 7.17 13.24 -7.08
N ILE A 40 6.62 14.10 -6.23
CA ILE A 40 5.54 15.01 -6.57
C ILE A 40 6.09 16.45 -6.60
N ASP A 41 5.91 17.13 -7.72
CA ASP A 41 6.09 18.56 -7.84
C ASP A 41 4.71 19.21 -7.99
N ASN A 42 4.29 20.00 -7.00
CA ASN A 42 3.01 20.70 -7.01
C ASN A 42 3.12 22.18 -7.39
N GLY A 43 4.25 22.55 -8.01
CA GLY A 43 4.53 23.92 -8.43
C GLY A 43 5.03 24.86 -7.33
N THR A 44 4.91 24.47 -6.06
CA THR A 44 5.41 25.24 -4.91
C THR A 44 6.50 24.49 -4.14
N SER A 45 6.44 23.17 -4.13
CA SER A 45 7.37 22.30 -3.41
C SER A 45 7.46 20.91 -4.05
N LYS A 46 8.55 20.23 -3.76
CA LYS A 46 8.78 18.84 -4.15
C LYS A 46 8.69 17.94 -2.94
N HIS A 47 8.01 16.80 -3.12
CA HIS A 47 7.79 15.81 -2.08
C HIS A 47 8.20 14.43 -2.59
N GLU A 48 8.72 13.61 -1.70
CA GLU A 48 8.99 12.20 -1.98
C GLU A 48 8.05 11.33 -1.15
N LEU A 49 7.42 10.37 -1.82
CA LEU A 49 6.51 9.41 -1.24
C LEU A 49 6.98 8.01 -1.63
N THR A 50 6.72 7.06 -0.75
CA THR A 50 6.98 5.64 -1.02
C THR A 50 5.66 4.89 -1.04
N ALA A 51 5.54 3.91 -1.93
CA ALA A 51 4.35 3.06 -2.00
C ALA A 51 4.72 1.58 -2.14
N SER A 52 3.88 0.72 -1.56
CA SER A 52 3.89 -0.72 -1.84
C SER A 52 3.03 -1.02 -3.06
N LEU A 53 3.45 -1.98 -3.87
CA LEU A 53 2.68 -2.49 -4.98
C LEU A 53 1.99 -3.81 -4.60
N TYR A 54 0.71 -3.98 -4.96
CA TYR A 54 -0.01 -5.24 -4.77
C TYR A 54 0.47 -6.32 -5.75
N ASP A 55 0.44 -7.58 -5.34
CA ASP A 55 0.81 -8.70 -6.19
C ASP A 55 -0.33 -9.07 -7.15
N ASN A 56 -0.38 -8.35 -8.28
CA ASN A 56 -1.28 -8.63 -9.40
C ASN A 56 -0.58 -8.32 -10.74
N SER A 57 -1.19 -8.74 -11.85
CA SER A 57 -0.60 -8.56 -13.19
C SER A 57 -0.43 -7.11 -13.59
N SER A 58 -1.32 -6.22 -13.16
CA SER A 58 -1.24 -4.78 -13.45
C SER A 58 -0.05 -4.13 -12.77
N SER A 59 0.16 -4.43 -11.49
CA SER A 59 1.28 -3.89 -10.71
C SER A 59 2.62 -4.46 -11.16
N LYS A 60 2.66 -5.73 -11.58
CA LYS A 60 3.85 -6.33 -12.20
C LYS A 60 4.22 -5.62 -13.49
N ALA A 61 3.23 -5.38 -14.37
CA ALA A 61 3.45 -4.66 -15.63
C ALA A 61 3.88 -3.20 -15.39
N LEU A 62 3.34 -2.52 -14.36
CA LEU A 62 3.83 -1.19 -13.96
C LEU A 62 5.28 -1.26 -13.50
N ALA A 63 5.63 -2.22 -12.64
CA ALA A 63 7.00 -2.40 -12.16
C ALA A 63 7.98 -2.67 -13.31
N GLU A 64 7.63 -3.52 -14.27
CA GLU A 64 8.42 -3.80 -15.47
C GLU A 64 8.62 -2.55 -16.34
N LEU A 65 7.58 -1.70 -16.47
CA LEU A 65 7.68 -0.42 -17.17
C LEU A 65 8.70 0.49 -16.47
N LEU A 66 8.61 0.62 -15.15
CA LEU A 66 9.44 1.52 -14.34
C LEU A 66 10.88 1.00 -14.15
N GLN A 67 11.12 -0.31 -14.28
CA GLN A 67 12.47 -0.88 -14.30
C GLN A 67 13.27 -0.46 -15.53
N LYS A 68 12.59 -0.17 -16.65
CA LYS A 68 13.24 0.31 -17.89
C LYS A 68 13.69 1.76 -17.75
N ALA A 69 12.84 2.62 -17.22
CA ALA A 69 13.13 4.01 -16.95
C ALA A 69 12.06 4.61 -16.00
N PRO A 70 12.39 5.66 -15.22
CA PRO A 70 11.38 6.46 -14.54
C PRO A 70 10.36 7.04 -15.52
N VAL A 71 9.12 7.17 -15.07
CA VAL A 71 8.02 7.74 -15.88
C VAL A 71 7.56 9.04 -15.24
N THR A 72 7.55 10.11 -16.04
CA THR A 72 7.00 11.41 -15.64
C THR A 72 5.56 11.51 -16.13
N ILE A 73 4.66 11.95 -15.26
CA ILE A 73 3.23 12.02 -15.51
C ILE A 73 2.72 13.39 -15.05
N ASP A 74 2.11 14.13 -15.94
CA ASP A 74 1.33 15.31 -15.59
C ASP A 74 -0.06 14.85 -15.15
N MET A 75 -0.46 15.26 -13.95
CA MET A 75 -1.69 14.84 -13.30
C MET A 75 -2.55 16.04 -12.96
N HIS A 76 -3.82 15.96 -13.24
CA HIS A 76 -4.80 16.99 -12.90
C HIS A 76 -5.76 16.49 -11.81
N ASP A 77 -6.38 17.44 -11.12
CA ASP A 77 -7.38 17.14 -10.11
C ASP A 77 -8.69 16.66 -10.74
N TYR A 78 -9.30 15.64 -10.16
CA TYR A 78 -10.62 15.17 -10.57
C TYR A 78 -11.52 14.95 -9.34
N GLY A 79 -12.68 15.60 -9.37
CA GLY A 79 -13.74 15.41 -8.39
C GLY A 79 -13.40 15.75 -6.93
N ASN A 80 -12.29 16.41 -6.65
CA ASN A 80 -11.77 16.67 -5.30
C ASN A 80 -11.52 15.38 -4.48
N PHE A 81 -11.14 14.30 -5.15
CA PHE A 81 -10.81 13.04 -4.47
C PHE A 81 -9.57 12.34 -5.03
N GLU A 82 -9.11 12.68 -6.24
CA GLU A 82 -7.94 12.07 -6.86
C GLU A 82 -7.15 13.03 -7.75
N LYS A 83 -5.87 12.68 -7.98
CA LYS A 83 -5.07 13.17 -9.10
C LYS A 83 -5.00 12.08 -10.15
N VAL A 84 -5.25 12.42 -11.41
CA VAL A 84 -5.28 11.48 -12.54
C VAL A 84 -4.32 11.94 -13.64
N GLY A 85 -3.56 10.99 -14.19
CA GLY A 85 -2.66 11.21 -15.33
C GLY A 85 -2.53 9.96 -16.19
N PHE A 86 -1.96 10.10 -17.38
CA PHE A 86 -1.82 9.00 -18.33
C PHE A 86 -0.46 8.34 -18.24
N LEU A 87 -0.46 7.01 -18.20
CA LEU A 87 0.72 6.19 -18.39
C LEU A 87 1.11 6.14 -19.87
N PRO A 88 2.39 5.99 -20.22
CA PRO A 88 2.84 5.87 -21.61
C PRO A 88 2.52 4.50 -22.23
N ALA A 89 1.89 3.60 -21.49
CA ALA A 89 1.53 2.24 -21.91
C ALA A 89 0.19 1.81 -21.33
N THR A 90 -0.49 0.89 -22.00
CA THR A 90 -1.67 0.21 -21.49
C THR A 90 -1.23 -1.03 -20.71
N LEU A 91 -1.68 -1.15 -19.47
CA LEU A 91 -1.40 -2.25 -18.56
C LEU A 91 -2.59 -3.24 -18.50
N PRO A 92 -2.37 -4.50 -18.14
CA PRO A 92 -3.43 -5.44 -17.84
C PRO A 92 -4.37 -4.88 -16.75
N ARG A 93 -5.66 -5.20 -16.83
CA ARG A 93 -6.67 -4.78 -15.87
C ARG A 93 -7.07 -5.94 -14.95
N ASN A 94 -7.28 -5.64 -13.68
CA ASN A 94 -7.81 -6.55 -12.66
C ASN A 94 -8.98 -5.89 -11.93
N ASP A 95 -9.92 -5.34 -12.67
CA ASP A 95 -10.99 -4.50 -12.14
C ASP A 95 -11.92 -5.28 -11.20
N LYS A 96 -12.19 -4.65 -10.06
CA LYS A 96 -13.14 -5.10 -9.05
C LYS A 96 -13.93 -3.91 -8.53
N GLN A 97 -15.19 -4.14 -8.14
CA GLN A 97 -15.96 -3.14 -7.39
C GLN A 97 -15.29 -2.93 -6.04
N ILE A 98 -14.72 -1.75 -5.82
CA ILE A 98 -14.05 -1.36 -4.58
C ILE A 98 -14.39 0.07 -4.21
N THR A 99 -14.23 0.39 -2.93
CA THR A 99 -14.15 1.76 -2.44
C THR A 99 -12.68 2.10 -2.20
N THR A 100 -12.22 3.20 -2.77
CA THR A 100 -10.86 3.70 -2.56
C THR A 100 -10.71 4.38 -1.22
N GLU A 101 -9.47 4.46 -0.75
CA GLU A 101 -9.06 5.17 0.46
C GLU A 101 -7.91 6.12 0.15
N PRO A 102 -7.69 7.17 0.97
CA PRO A 102 -6.53 8.03 0.82
C PRO A 102 -5.23 7.22 0.74
N GLY A 103 -4.39 7.51 -0.24
CA GLY A 103 -3.15 6.80 -0.54
C GLY A 103 -3.31 5.63 -1.53
N ASP A 104 -4.51 5.22 -1.91
CA ASP A 104 -4.68 4.21 -2.94
C ASP A 104 -4.13 4.70 -4.29
N ILE A 105 -3.37 3.83 -4.94
CA ILE A 105 -2.90 4.00 -6.32
C ILE A 105 -3.74 3.08 -7.20
N ILE A 106 -4.45 3.66 -8.14
CA ILE A 106 -5.43 2.96 -8.97
C ILE A 106 -5.01 3.03 -10.45
N LEU A 107 -5.28 1.96 -11.18
CA LEU A 107 -5.31 1.94 -12.64
C LEU A 107 -6.76 2.00 -13.10
N TYR A 108 -7.07 3.00 -13.90
CA TYR A 108 -8.36 3.16 -14.54
C TYR A 108 -8.23 3.02 -16.06
N LEU A 109 -9.14 2.28 -16.67
CA LEU A 109 -9.18 1.98 -18.12
C LEU A 109 -7.87 1.43 -18.72
N GLY A 110 -6.96 0.94 -17.88
CA GLY A 110 -5.70 0.31 -18.30
C GLY A 110 -4.53 1.27 -18.55
N ASN A 111 -4.76 2.57 -18.66
CA ASN A 111 -3.70 3.53 -18.95
C ASN A 111 -3.79 4.85 -18.17
N GLN A 112 -4.76 5.01 -17.28
CA GLN A 112 -4.83 6.13 -16.36
C GLN A 112 -4.39 5.67 -14.98
N ILE A 113 -3.40 6.34 -14.41
CA ILE A 113 -2.98 6.15 -13.03
C ILE A 113 -3.53 7.27 -12.17
N THR A 114 -4.04 6.92 -11.00
CA THR A 114 -4.65 7.90 -10.09
C THR A 114 -4.10 7.75 -8.67
N PHE A 115 -3.92 8.87 -7.98
CA PHE A 115 -3.57 8.95 -6.57
C PHE A 115 -4.76 9.49 -5.79
N TYR A 116 -5.36 8.64 -4.99
CA TYR A 116 -6.52 9.00 -4.18
C TYR A 116 -6.12 9.70 -2.89
N TYR A 117 -6.72 10.85 -2.62
CA TYR A 117 -6.62 11.55 -1.33
C TYR A 117 -7.98 11.64 -0.61
N ASN A 118 -9.03 11.08 -1.21
CA ASN A 118 -10.36 10.91 -0.65
C ASN A 118 -10.96 9.58 -1.15
N THR A 119 -12.25 9.34 -0.94
CA THR A 119 -12.92 8.08 -1.28
C THR A 119 -13.75 8.20 -2.55
N ASN A 120 -13.78 7.13 -3.33
CA ASN A 120 -14.67 6.91 -4.45
C ASN A 120 -14.95 5.40 -4.62
N SER A 121 -16.10 5.03 -5.19
CA SER A 121 -16.49 3.63 -5.37
C SER A 121 -16.80 3.35 -6.82
N TRP A 122 -16.04 2.46 -7.42
CA TRP A 122 -16.21 2.03 -8.80
C TRP A 122 -15.52 0.70 -9.09
N ASN A 123 -15.56 0.25 -10.34
CA ASN A 123 -14.75 -0.87 -10.81
C ASN A 123 -13.34 -0.39 -11.12
N PHE A 124 -12.40 -0.70 -10.22
CA PHE A 124 -11.02 -0.26 -10.29
C PHE A 124 -10.04 -1.42 -10.17
N THR A 125 -8.86 -1.23 -10.74
CA THR A 125 -7.69 -2.06 -10.49
C THR A 125 -6.78 -1.36 -9.47
N ARG A 126 -6.58 -1.97 -8.28
CA ARG A 126 -5.58 -1.46 -7.33
C ARG A 126 -4.17 -1.82 -7.78
N LEU A 127 -3.31 -0.81 -7.89
CA LEU A 127 -1.88 -0.97 -8.15
C LEU A 127 -1.07 -1.04 -6.87
N GLY A 128 -1.38 -0.18 -5.90
CA GLY A 128 -0.59 -0.08 -4.69
C GLY A 128 -1.18 0.87 -3.66
N LYS A 129 -0.34 1.15 -2.64
CA LYS A 129 -0.71 2.03 -1.52
C LYS A 129 0.47 2.92 -1.15
N ILE A 130 0.27 4.23 -1.11
CA ILE A 130 1.23 5.21 -0.56
C ILE A 130 1.31 4.99 0.94
N GLU A 131 2.51 4.91 1.47
CA GLU A 131 2.80 4.59 2.86
C GLU A 131 3.22 5.81 3.67
N GLY A 132 3.01 5.74 5.00
CA GLY A 132 3.57 6.72 5.93
C GLY A 132 3.03 8.14 5.80
N VAL A 133 1.85 8.32 5.18
CA VAL A 133 1.24 9.62 4.95
C VAL A 133 -0.23 9.60 5.40
N THR A 134 -0.66 10.63 6.12
CA THR A 134 -2.07 10.82 6.46
C THR A 134 -2.86 11.43 5.30
N GLN A 135 -4.19 11.33 5.34
CA GLN A 135 -5.05 11.97 4.36
C GLN A 135 -4.80 13.48 4.27
N ALA A 136 -4.64 14.16 5.41
CA ALA A 136 -4.42 15.61 5.45
C ALA A 136 -3.07 15.99 4.83
N GLU A 137 -2.01 15.24 5.11
CA GLU A 137 -0.70 15.42 4.50
C GLU A 137 -0.74 15.15 3.00
N LEU A 138 -1.37 14.05 2.57
CA LEU A 138 -1.49 13.70 1.17
C LEU A 138 -2.27 14.77 0.39
N LYS A 139 -3.37 15.28 0.95
CA LYS A 139 -4.12 16.39 0.35
C LYS A 139 -3.29 17.66 0.26
N LYS A 140 -2.44 17.96 1.25
CA LYS A 140 -1.52 19.10 1.22
C LYS A 140 -0.42 18.92 0.16
N ILE A 141 0.14 17.70 0.03
CA ILE A 141 1.19 17.38 -0.96
C ILE A 141 0.64 17.48 -2.38
N LEU A 142 -0.50 16.88 -2.65
CA LEU A 142 -1.12 16.88 -3.96
C LEU A 142 -1.72 18.24 -4.32
N GLY A 143 -2.13 19.05 -3.32
CA GLY A 143 -2.66 20.38 -3.53
C GLY A 143 -3.99 20.41 -4.27
N GLU A 144 -4.40 21.63 -4.69
CA GLU A 144 -5.66 21.87 -5.41
C GLU A 144 -5.49 21.93 -6.92
N GLY A 145 -4.28 22.18 -7.42
CA GLY A 145 -3.97 22.31 -8.85
C GLY A 145 -3.40 21.03 -9.46
N ASP A 146 -2.83 21.20 -10.63
CA ASP A 146 -2.11 20.13 -11.31
C ASP A 146 -0.78 19.83 -10.60
N VAL A 147 -0.31 18.60 -10.72
CA VAL A 147 0.99 18.17 -10.21
C VAL A 147 1.73 17.38 -11.27
N THR A 148 3.05 17.40 -11.21
CA THR A 148 3.89 16.49 -11.99
C THR A 148 4.39 15.40 -11.05
N ALA A 149 4.14 14.13 -11.38
CA ALA A 149 4.63 12.97 -10.65
C ALA A 149 5.73 12.26 -11.44
N VAL A 150 6.84 11.93 -10.79
CA VAL A 150 7.88 11.05 -11.34
C VAL A 150 7.84 9.72 -10.57
N LEU A 151 7.57 8.64 -11.29
CA LEU A 151 7.51 7.30 -10.74
C LEU A 151 8.78 6.52 -11.05
N SER A 152 9.32 5.82 -10.06
CA SER A 152 10.44 4.89 -10.23
C SER A 152 10.32 3.75 -9.23
N VAL A 153 10.98 2.62 -9.50
CA VAL A 153 11.11 1.54 -8.52
C VAL A 153 12.40 1.71 -7.73
N GLU A 154 12.37 1.38 -6.44
CA GLU A 154 13.58 1.30 -5.64
C GLU A 154 14.48 0.19 -6.18
N LYS A 155 15.78 0.48 -6.25
CA LYS A 155 16.81 -0.48 -6.70
C LYS A 155 17.32 -1.28 -5.54
#